data_c6cdf8b40bc172d0575b8f00a5057f5a
#
_entry.id   c6cdf8b40bc172d0575b8f00a5057f5a
#
_cell.length_a   1.000
_cell.length_b   1.000
_cell.length_c   1.000
_cell.angle_alpha   90.00
_cell.angle_beta   90.00
_cell.angle_gamma   90.00
#
_symmetry.space_group_name_H-M   'P 1'
#
loop_
_entity.id
_entity.type
_entity.pdbx_description
1 polymer ?
#
loop_
_entity_poly.entity_id
_entity_poly.type
_entity_poly.pdbx_seq_one_letter_code
_entity_poly.pdbx_strand_id
1 'polypeptide(L)'
;TKVPVENMLAQRGEGFKIAMNALNAGRIKLGVACVDAQRRIINGSVKYANERIQFKTPISQFGAIKEKIAKMSVDLYASESGSYRAASDIKDHIEFLKSGGKTDQEAELKGLEEYAIECSMIKVFCSEAMQNSSDEGIQIFGGMGFSADTPMEAAWRDARIGRIYEGTNEINRMVSVGMLLKKAAKGHLDLMNPVMKVVENAKSNNYGKLSSESEFAQEELLVQNIKDIFLLLTGAAFQKFGSELENHQIVLLGLSDILIQSYFSESVLLRTLKNHQRAHTNFSETHKDMTQLFLFNSVEKIKNKANEIVLSISNDKD
;
A
#
# COMPACT_ATOMS: atom_id res chain seq x y z
N THR A 1 -12.54 -31.11 23.47
CA THR A 1 -12.55 -30.18 24.62
C THR A 1 -13.94 -29.70 24.85
N LYS A 2 -14.46 -29.78 26.08
CA LYS A 2 -15.76 -29.21 26.45
C LYS A 2 -15.54 -27.71 26.73
N VAL A 3 -16.24 -26.87 26.01
CA VAL A 3 -16.22 -25.41 26.18
C VAL A 3 -17.59 -24.98 26.70
N PRO A 4 -17.68 -24.18 27.78
CA PRO A 4 -18.94 -23.65 28.27
C PRO A 4 -19.66 -22.81 27.19
N VAL A 5 -20.99 -22.89 27.15
CA VAL A 5 -21.80 -22.21 26.13
C VAL A 5 -21.72 -20.69 26.26
N GLU A 6 -21.55 -20.19 27.48
CA GLU A 6 -21.36 -18.76 27.79
C GLU A 6 -20.08 -18.16 27.21
N ASN A 7 -19.10 -18.99 26.83
CA ASN A 7 -17.88 -18.54 26.15
C ASN A 7 -18.09 -18.30 24.65
N MET A 8 -19.30 -18.41 24.13
CA MET A 8 -19.60 -18.10 22.74
C MET A 8 -19.53 -16.59 22.50
N LEU A 9 -18.65 -16.14 21.58
CA LEU A 9 -18.37 -14.72 21.35
C LEU A 9 -19.51 -13.96 20.65
N ALA A 10 -20.34 -14.64 19.85
CA ALA A 10 -21.47 -14.06 19.12
C ALA A 10 -22.51 -15.13 18.79
N GLN A 11 -23.50 -14.81 17.95
CA GLN A 11 -24.53 -15.75 17.55
C GLN A 11 -23.97 -16.90 16.69
N ARG A 12 -24.66 -18.01 16.66
CA ARG A 12 -24.31 -19.16 15.80
C ARG A 12 -24.28 -18.72 14.34
N GLY A 13 -23.19 -19.05 13.62
CA GLY A 13 -22.97 -18.69 12.22
C GLY A 13 -22.15 -17.42 12.01
N GLU A 14 -21.87 -16.61 13.04
CA GLU A 14 -21.09 -15.37 12.94
C GLU A 14 -19.57 -15.56 13.09
N GLY A 15 -19.09 -16.77 13.37
CA GLY A 15 -17.68 -17.04 13.60
C GLY A 15 -16.76 -16.61 12.45
N PHE A 16 -17.21 -16.76 11.20
CA PHE A 16 -16.45 -16.29 10.02
C PHE A 16 -16.27 -14.77 10.02
N LYS A 17 -17.31 -14.02 10.38
CA LYS A 17 -17.25 -12.54 10.48
C LYS A 17 -16.27 -12.10 11.56
N ILE A 18 -16.28 -12.77 12.70
CA ILE A 18 -15.32 -12.51 13.80
C ILE A 18 -13.88 -12.75 13.33
N ALA A 19 -13.65 -13.91 12.68
CA ALA A 19 -12.33 -14.26 12.15
C ALA A 19 -11.82 -13.24 11.12
N MET A 20 -12.68 -12.77 10.21
CA MET A 20 -12.31 -11.75 9.21
C MET A 20 -11.97 -10.41 9.84
N ASN A 21 -12.70 -9.99 10.89
CA ASN A 21 -12.39 -8.74 11.60
C ASN A 21 -11.08 -8.85 12.39
N ALA A 22 -10.79 -10.01 12.99
CA ALA A 22 -9.50 -10.28 13.62
C ALA A 22 -8.35 -10.20 12.60
N LEU A 23 -8.54 -10.74 11.38
CA LEU A 23 -7.57 -10.63 10.30
C LEU A 23 -7.36 -9.17 9.84
N ASN A 24 -8.40 -8.36 9.74
CA ASN A 24 -8.26 -6.95 9.38
C ASN A 24 -7.43 -6.18 10.41
N ALA A 25 -7.68 -6.42 11.71
CA ALA A 25 -6.87 -5.87 12.80
C ALA A 25 -5.41 -6.36 12.73
N GLY A 26 -5.19 -7.63 12.45
CA GLY A 26 -3.87 -8.22 12.27
C GLY A 26 -3.10 -7.59 11.09
N ARG A 27 -3.76 -7.38 9.96
CA ARG A 27 -3.17 -6.80 8.75
C ARG A 27 -2.66 -5.38 8.95
N ILE A 28 -3.45 -4.50 9.56
CA ILE A 28 -2.99 -3.12 9.82
C ILE A 28 -1.87 -3.10 10.86
N LYS A 29 -1.97 -3.91 11.93
CA LYS A 29 -0.90 -4.02 12.94
C LYS A 29 0.40 -4.53 12.34
N LEU A 30 0.33 -5.53 11.44
CA LEU A 30 1.50 -6.02 10.72
C LEU A 30 2.12 -4.93 9.85
N GLY A 31 1.30 -4.17 9.12
CA GLY A 31 1.78 -3.06 8.31
C GLY A 31 2.57 -2.04 9.14
N VAL A 32 2.04 -1.64 10.30
CA VAL A 32 2.72 -0.71 11.21
C VAL A 32 4.00 -1.32 11.81
N ALA A 33 3.99 -2.60 12.16
CA ALA A 33 5.20 -3.30 12.62
C ALA A 33 6.30 -3.32 11.54
N CYS A 34 5.92 -3.50 10.27
CA CYS A 34 6.85 -3.42 9.15
C CYS A 34 7.49 -2.03 9.00
N VAL A 35 6.79 -0.94 9.36
CA VAL A 35 7.35 0.42 9.36
C VAL A 35 8.50 0.55 10.33
N ASP A 36 8.33 0.09 11.58
CA ASP A 36 9.41 0.15 12.57
C ASP A 36 10.60 -0.75 12.18
N ALA A 37 10.32 -1.94 11.68
CA ALA A 37 11.35 -2.85 11.17
C ALA A 37 12.17 -2.22 10.03
N GLN A 38 11.52 -1.60 9.03
CA GLN A 38 12.20 -0.87 7.96
C GLN A 38 13.13 0.23 8.53
N ARG A 39 12.64 1.01 9.49
CA ARG A 39 13.43 2.08 10.13
C ARG A 39 14.69 1.52 10.81
N ARG A 40 14.58 0.42 11.54
CA ARG A 40 15.72 -0.23 12.18
C ARG A 40 16.73 -0.77 11.18
N ILE A 41 16.27 -1.39 10.10
CA ILE A 41 17.10 -1.90 9.01
C ILE A 41 17.86 -0.75 8.34
N ILE A 42 17.18 0.34 8.01
CA ILE A 42 17.80 1.53 7.38
C ILE A 42 18.85 2.14 8.31
N ASN A 43 18.51 2.36 9.58
CA ASN A 43 19.44 2.94 10.55
C ASN A 43 20.70 2.05 10.74
N GLY A 44 20.52 0.74 10.83
CA GLY A 44 21.61 -0.22 10.88
C GLY A 44 22.48 -0.19 9.63
N SER A 45 21.86 -0.12 8.45
CA SER A 45 22.54 -0.03 7.17
C SER A 45 23.33 1.27 7.00
N VAL A 46 22.76 2.40 7.41
CA VAL A 46 23.44 3.70 7.39
C VAL A 46 24.66 3.70 8.32
N LYS A 47 24.49 3.19 9.55
CA LYS A 47 25.58 3.08 10.51
C LYS A 47 26.72 2.25 9.95
N TYR A 48 26.41 1.03 9.49
CA TYR A 48 27.42 0.13 8.91
C TYR A 48 28.09 0.74 7.70
N ALA A 49 27.35 1.38 6.79
CA ALA A 49 27.90 2.00 5.60
C ALA A 49 28.88 3.15 5.90
N ASN A 50 28.66 3.88 6.99
CA ASN A 50 29.58 4.94 7.44
C ASN A 50 30.86 4.39 8.10
N GLU A 51 30.76 3.25 8.76
CA GLU A 51 31.90 2.62 9.48
C GLU A 51 32.75 1.71 8.58
N ARG A 52 32.12 1.06 7.59
CA ARG A 52 32.77 0.09 6.70
C ARG A 52 33.61 0.79 5.64
N ILE A 53 34.91 0.56 5.67
CA ILE A 53 35.84 1.12 4.68
C ILE A 53 36.18 0.06 3.64
N GLN A 54 36.00 0.38 2.37
CA GLN A 54 36.50 -0.34 1.19
C GLN A 54 37.09 0.64 0.19
N PHE A 55 38.14 0.23 -0.52
CA PHE A 55 38.85 1.10 -1.46
C PHE A 55 39.28 2.45 -0.83
N LYS A 56 39.69 2.39 0.44
CA LYS A 56 40.14 3.53 1.28
C LYS A 56 39.04 4.57 1.58
N THR A 57 37.79 4.23 1.42
CA THR A 57 36.65 5.16 1.56
C THR A 57 35.50 4.44 2.30
N PRO A 58 34.76 5.13 3.19
CA PRO A 58 33.52 4.60 3.74
C PRO A 58 32.55 4.24 2.60
N ILE A 59 31.92 3.07 2.68
CA ILE A 59 31.05 2.62 1.58
C ILE A 59 29.82 3.52 1.39
N SER A 60 29.43 4.30 2.40
CA SER A 60 28.37 5.32 2.30
C SER A 60 28.66 6.40 1.27
N GLN A 61 29.92 6.58 0.83
CA GLN A 61 30.27 7.56 -0.20
C GLN A 61 29.99 7.07 -1.63
N PHE A 62 29.83 5.75 -1.83
CA PHE A 62 29.57 5.21 -3.16
C PHE A 62 28.11 5.43 -3.59
N GLY A 63 27.92 5.85 -4.86
CA GLY A 63 26.60 6.14 -5.44
C GLY A 63 25.64 4.95 -5.33
N ALA A 64 26.12 3.72 -5.57
CA ALA A 64 25.32 2.50 -5.44
C ALA A 64 24.76 2.27 -4.03
N ILE A 65 25.50 2.61 -2.99
CA ILE A 65 25.04 2.49 -1.59
C ILE A 65 24.06 3.62 -1.26
N LYS A 66 24.35 4.85 -1.72
CA LYS A 66 23.43 5.99 -1.56
C LYS A 66 22.07 5.71 -2.22
N GLU A 67 22.07 5.16 -3.43
CA GLU A 67 20.84 4.79 -4.15
C GLU A 67 20.00 3.77 -3.37
N LYS A 68 20.63 2.71 -2.82
CA LYS A 68 19.94 1.71 -2.00
C LYS A 68 19.28 2.34 -0.79
N ILE A 69 20.03 3.12 -0.01
CA ILE A 69 19.52 3.80 1.18
C ILE A 69 18.40 4.79 0.82
N ALA A 70 18.52 5.51 -0.28
CA ALA A 70 17.48 6.41 -0.77
C ALA A 70 16.18 5.65 -1.10
N LYS A 71 16.26 4.55 -1.85
CA LYS A 71 15.08 3.70 -2.17
C LYS A 71 14.41 3.15 -0.90
N MET A 72 15.20 2.62 0.03
CA MET A 72 14.69 2.13 1.32
C MET A 72 13.97 3.25 2.09
N SER A 73 14.52 4.48 2.09
CA SER A 73 13.94 5.63 2.78
C SER A 73 12.64 6.10 2.14
N VAL A 74 12.55 6.06 0.81
CA VAL A 74 11.32 6.38 0.06
C VAL A 74 10.22 5.37 0.35
N ASP A 75 10.54 4.07 0.37
CA ASP A 75 9.58 3.01 0.70
C ASP A 75 9.12 3.12 2.16
N LEU A 76 10.00 3.48 3.09
CA LEU A 76 9.65 3.75 4.49
C LEU A 76 8.71 4.96 4.59
N TYR A 77 9.01 6.07 3.90
CA TYR A 77 8.17 7.26 3.90
C TYR A 77 6.76 6.96 3.38
N ALA A 78 6.65 6.16 2.32
CA ALA A 78 5.37 5.71 1.79
C ALA A 78 4.64 4.78 2.77
N SER A 79 5.33 3.78 3.34
CA SER A 79 4.77 2.87 4.35
C SER A 79 4.18 3.62 5.54
N GLU A 80 4.90 4.61 6.07
CA GLU A 80 4.40 5.48 7.14
C GLU A 80 3.17 6.27 6.70
N SER A 81 3.23 6.90 5.52
CA SER A 81 2.16 7.77 5.03
C SER A 81 0.85 7.03 4.88
N GLY A 82 0.85 5.86 4.24
CA GLY A 82 -0.35 5.04 4.06
C GLY A 82 -0.87 4.45 5.36
N SER A 83 0.03 3.94 6.22
CA SER A 83 -0.35 3.29 7.47
C SER A 83 -0.98 4.27 8.47
N TYR A 84 -0.36 5.44 8.67
CA TYR A 84 -0.89 6.45 9.59
C TYR A 84 -2.16 7.11 9.07
N ARG A 85 -2.31 7.29 7.76
CA ARG A 85 -3.57 7.74 7.15
C ARG A 85 -4.70 6.79 7.50
N ALA A 86 -4.57 5.51 7.19
CA ALA A 86 -5.61 4.52 7.49
C ALA A 86 -5.91 4.42 8.99
N ALA A 87 -4.89 4.48 9.84
CA ALA A 87 -5.09 4.45 11.30
C ALA A 87 -5.90 5.67 11.79
N SER A 88 -5.66 6.86 11.21
CA SER A 88 -6.46 8.06 11.50
C SER A 88 -7.90 7.90 11.00
N ASP A 89 -8.07 7.49 9.74
CA ASP A 89 -9.39 7.32 9.13
C ASP A 89 -10.24 6.29 9.90
N ILE A 90 -9.64 5.16 10.31
CA ILE A 90 -10.31 4.16 11.15
C ILE A 90 -10.71 4.74 12.50
N LYS A 91 -9.81 5.48 13.16
CA LYS A 91 -10.09 6.11 14.44
C LYS A 91 -11.25 7.10 14.33
N ASP A 92 -11.19 7.99 13.35
CA ASP A 92 -12.22 9.04 13.15
C ASP A 92 -13.59 8.39 12.85
N HIS A 93 -13.59 7.29 12.08
CA HIS A 93 -14.82 6.54 11.81
C HIS A 93 -15.36 5.82 13.05
N ILE A 94 -14.52 5.25 13.89
CA ILE A 94 -14.91 4.66 15.18
C ILE A 94 -15.56 5.73 16.08
N GLU A 95 -14.95 6.90 16.18
CA GLU A 95 -15.48 8.02 16.97
C GLU A 95 -16.83 8.50 16.42
N PHE A 96 -16.98 8.58 15.08
CA PHE A 96 -18.25 8.87 14.44
C PHE A 96 -19.34 7.83 14.78
N LEU A 97 -19.02 6.55 14.74
CA LEU A 97 -19.95 5.47 15.08
C LEU A 97 -20.37 5.52 16.56
N LYS A 98 -19.46 5.85 17.47
CA LYS A 98 -19.74 6.04 18.90
C LYS A 98 -20.67 7.22 19.14
N SER A 99 -20.41 8.33 18.46
CA SER A 99 -21.29 9.51 18.54
C SER A 99 -22.70 9.24 18.01
N GLY A 100 -22.84 8.30 17.08
CA GLY A 100 -24.09 7.78 16.55
C GLY A 100 -24.79 6.73 17.44
N GLY A 101 -24.30 6.52 18.68
CA GLY A 101 -24.93 5.64 19.68
C GLY A 101 -24.51 4.16 19.62
N LYS A 102 -23.44 3.81 18.88
CA LYS A 102 -22.87 2.47 18.91
C LYS A 102 -22.07 2.25 20.20
N THR A 103 -22.10 1.02 20.73
CA THR A 103 -21.20 0.63 21.81
C THR A 103 -19.74 0.65 21.33
N ASP A 104 -18.80 0.78 22.25
CA ASP A 104 -17.36 0.77 21.93
C ASP A 104 -16.97 -0.44 21.07
N GLN A 105 -17.45 -1.61 21.48
CA GLN A 105 -17.15 -2.87 20.80
C GLN A 105 -17.73 -2.95 19.38
N GLU A 106 -18.99 -2.50 19.20
CA GLU A 106 -19.63 -2.45 17.87
C GLU A 106 -18.94 -1.41 16.96
N ALA A 107 -18.56 -0.26 17.50
CA ALA A 107 -17.88 0.78 16.73
C ALA A 107 -16.49 0.34 16.27
N GLU A 108 -15.70 -0.30 17.13
CA GLU A 108 -14.40 -0.86 16.77
C GLU A 108 -14.48 -1.93 15.68
N LEU A 109 -15.42 -2.88 15.83
CA LEU A 109 -15.60 -3.94 14.82
C LEU A 109 -16.04 -3.36 13.47
N LYS A 110 -17.01 -2.45 13.44
CA LYS A 110 -17.50 -1.83 12.21
C LYS A 110 -16.48 -0.87 11.58
N GLY A 111 -15.72 -0.15 12.40
CA GLY A 111 -14.65 0.70 11.94
C GLY A 111 -13.58 -0.09 11.18
N LEU A 112 -13.13 -1.20 11.73
CA LEU A 112 -12.18 -2.09 11.04
C LEU A 112 -12.78 -2.76 9.80
N GLU A 113 -14.06 -3.16 9.85
CA GLU A 113 -14.75 -3.78 8.71
C GLU A 113 -14.85 -2.82 7.52
N GLU A 114 -15.11 -1.53 7.77
CA GLU A 114 -15.21 -0.51 6.71
C GLU A 114 -13.89 -0.33 5.96
N TYR A 115 -12.76 -0.34 6.67
CA TYR A 115 -11.42 -0.14 6.10
C TYR A 115 -10.65 -1.45 5.80
N ALA A 116 -11.39 -2.56 5.58
CA ALA A 116 -10.77 -3.85 5.28
C ALA A 116 -9.93 -3.85 3.98
N ILE A 117 -10.29 -3.01 3.01
CA ILE A 117 -9.55 -2.80 1.75
C ILE A 117 -8.19 -2.18 2.07
N GLU A 118 -8.17 -1.08 2.81
CA GLU A 118 -6.96 -0.36 3.23
C GLU A 118 -6.07 -1.24 4.09
N CYS A 119 -6.64 -1.98 5.04
CA CYS A 119 -5.89 -2.95 5.86
C CYS A 119 -5.17 -3.99 5.00
N SER A 120 -5.82 -4.51 3.95
CA SER A 120 -5.24 -5.47 3.01
C SER A 120 -4.13 -4.84 2.17
N MET A 121 -4.34 -3.63 1.64
CA MET A 121 -3.34 -2.89 0.85
C MET A 121 -2.09 -2.55 1.68
N ILE A 122 -2.28 -2.10 2.91
CA ILE A 122 -1.20 -1.76 3.84
C ILE A 122 -0.37 -3.00 4.16
N LYS A 123 -1.02 -4.13 4.45
CA LYS A 123 -0.33 -5.39 4.70
C LYS A 123 0.57 -5.77 3.52
N VAL A 124 0.05 -5.69 2.30
CA VAL A 124 0.81 -6.02 1.09
C VAL A 124 2.00 -5.09 0.92
N PHE A 125 1.75 -3.79 0.84
CA PHE A 125 2.78 -2.81 0.55
C PHE A 125 3.88 -2.80 1.62
N CYS A 126 3.52 -2.69 2.90
CA CYS A 126 4.50 -2.58 3.97
C CYS A 126 5.35 -3.84 4.16
N SER A 127 4.74 -5.04 3.98
CA SER A 127 5.51 -6.30 4.07
C SER A 127 6.48 -6.49 2.89
N GLU A 128 6.11 -6.03 1.69
CA GLU A 128 7.01 -6.04 0.52
C GLU A 128 8.11 -5.00 0.64
N ALA A 129 7.80 -3.79 1.10
CA ALA A 129 8.78 -2.74 1.37
C ALA A 129 9.78 -3.16 2.47
N MET A 130 9.32 -3.83 3.54
CA MET A 130 10.18 -4.40 4.56
C MET A 130 11.09 -5.49 3.98
N GLN A 131 10.57 -6.39 3.14
CA GLN A 131 11.36 -7.42 2.48
C GLN A 131 12.45 -6.80 1.59
N ASN A 132 12.09 -5.80 0.77
CA ASN A 132 13.04 -5.09 -0.07
C ASN A 132 14.13 -4.39 0.77
N SER A 133 13.73 -3.71 1.85
CA SER A 133 14.67 -3.05 2.77
C SER A 133 15.61 -4.05 3.43
N SER A 134 15.14 -5.22 3.82
CA SER A 134 15.97 -6.24 4.46
C SER A 134 16.95 -6.89 3.47
N ASP A 135 16.53 -7.11 2.23
CA ASP A 135 17.38 -7.62 1.16
C ASP A 135 18.53 -6.64 0.84
N GLU A 136 18.19 -5.35 0.70
CA GLU A 136 19.20 -4.31 0.50
C GLU A 136 20.09 -4.11 1.75
N GLY A 137 19.55 -4.32 2.95
CA GLY A 137 20.31 -4.33 4.19
C GLY A 137 21.39 -5.41 4.18
N ILE A 138 21.05 -6.65 3.81
CA ILE A 138 22.03 -7.74 3.62
C ILE A 138 23.09 -7.31 2.59
N GLN A 139 22.67 -6.77 1.46
CA GLN A 139 23.55 -6.37 0.38
C GLN A 139 24.55 -5.27 0.81
N ILE A 140 24.11 -4.30 1.61
CA ILE A 140 24.96 -3.24 2.18
C ILE A 140 25.97 -3.81 3.15
N PHE A 141 25.56 -4.77 3.99
CA PHE A 141 26.47 -5.45 4.93
C PHE A 141 27.43 -6.43 4.24
N GLY A 142 27.13 -6.82 2.98
CA GLY A 142 27.91 -7.81 2.24
C GLY A 142 27.92 -9.19 2.94
N GLY A 143 29.03 -9.89 2.97
CA GLY A 143 29.14 -11.21 3.61
C GLY A 143 28.72 -11.20 5.09
N MET A 144 28.92 -10.08 5.81
CA MET A 144 28.46 -9.94 7.18
C MET A 144 26.94 -9.89 7.30
N GLY A 145 26.24 -9.41 6.29
CA GLY A 145 24.76 -9.41 6.27
C GLY A 145 24.16 -10.81 6.14
N PHE A 146 24.90 -11.75 5.56
CA PHE A 146 24.51 -13.14 5.44
C PHE A 146 24.84 -13.96 6.70
N SER A 147 25.83 -13.50 7.49
CA SER A 147 26.22 -14.15 8.74
C SER A 147 25.21 -13.89 9.85
N ALA A 148 24.96 -14.92 10.69
CA ALA A 148 24.18 -14.80 11.91
C ALA A 148 24.84 -13.91 13.00
N ASP A 149 26.10 -13.46 12.79
CA ASP A 149 26.78 -12.52 13.67
C ASP A 149 26.22 -11.10 13.60
N THR A 150 25.39 -10.81 12.59
CA THR A 150 24.72 -9.52 12.45
C THR A 150 23.20 -9.69 12.39
N PRO A 151 22.41 -8.65 12.74
CA PRO A 151 20.96 -8.77 12.78
C PRO A 151 20.28 -8.82 11.38
N MET A 152 21.02 -8.66 10.28
CA MET A 152 20.40 -8.52 8.95
C MET A 152 19.85 -9.84 8.42
N GLU A 153 20.52 -10.96 8.69
CA GLU A 153 20.03 -12.31 8.34
C GLU A 153 18.67 -12.59 9.00
N ALA A 154 18.57 -12.34 10.31
CA ALA A 154 17.33 -12.52 11.05
C ALA A 154 16.24 -11.57 10.53
N ALA A 155 16.56 -10.29 10.30
CA ALA A 155 15.62 -9.32 9.75
C ALA A 155 15.07 -9.74 8.38
N TRP A 156 15.90 -10.33 7.52
CA TRP A 156 15.46 -10.85 6.23
C TRP A 156 14.51 -12.04 6.34
N ARG A 157 14.80 -12.97 7.24
CA ARG A 157 13.92 -14.13 7.50
C ARG A 157 12.58 -13.71 8.07
N ASP A 158 12.59 -12.77 9.02
CA ASP A 158 11.37 -12.21 9.62
C ASP A 158 10.54 -11.40 8.60
N ALA A 159 11.21 -10.67 7.70
CA ALA A 159 10.53 -9.98 6.62
C ALA A 159 9.86 -10.94 5.65
N ARG A 160 10.54 -12.08 5.33
CA ARG A 160 10.04 -13.05 4.35
C ARG A 160 8.72 -13.68 4.77
N ILE A 161 8.57 -14.06 6.03
CA ILE A 161 7.32 -14.66 6.53
C ILE A 161 6.17 -13.63 6.55
N GLY A 162 6.47 -12.34 6.68
CA GLY A 162 5.50 -11.25 6.65
C GLY A 162 4.64 -11.20 5.38
N ARG A 163 5.12 -11.75 4.27
CA ARG A 163 4.36 -11.85 3.01
C ARG A 163 3.41 -13.06 2.96
N ILE A 164 3.47 -13.97 3.92
CA ILE A 164 2.76 -15.25 3.90
C ILE A 164 1.60 -15.26 4.90
N TYR A 165 1.85 -14.95 6.18
CA TYR A 165 0.82 -14.98 7.21
C TYR A 165 -0.13 -13.77 7.16
N GLU A 166 -1.22 -13.76 7.92
CA GLU A 166 -2.33 -12.80 7.83
C GLU A 166 -3.01 -12.76 6.45
N GLY A 167 -2.97 -13.91 5.76
CA GLY A 167 -3.30 -14.07 4.34
C GLY A 167 -2.11 -13.70 3.46
N THR A 168 -1.80 -14.54 2.47
CA THR A 168 -0.68 -14.24 1.56
C THR A 168 -0.90 -12.91 0.85
N ASN A 169 0.16 -12.30 0.34
CA ASN A 169 0.04 -11.03 -0.37
C ASN A 169 -0.85 -11.13 -1.60
N GLU A 170 -0.87 -12.29 -2.28
CA GLU A 170 -1.77 -12.58 -3.40
C GLU A 170 -3.24 -12.58 -2.93
N ILE A 171 -3.56 -13.25 -1.82
CA ILE A 171 -4.90 -13.26 -1.25
C ILE A 171 -5.33 -11.85 -0.86
N ASN A 172 -4.46 -11.07 -0.21
CA ASN A 172 -4.79 -9.69 0.17
C ASN A 172 -5.01 -8.78 -1.05
N ARG A 173 -4.27 -8.98 -2.14
CA ARG A 173 -4.52 -8.30 -3.41
C ARG A 173 -5.90 -8.63 -3.96
N MET A 174 -6.25 -9.91 -4.03
CA MET A 174 -7.57 -10.34 -4.49
C MET A 174 -8.69 -9.81 -3.59
N VAL A 175 -8.50 -9.83 -2.27
CA VAL A 175 -9.45 -9.29 -1.30
C VAL A 175 -9.69 -7.80 -1.52
N SER A 176 -8.65 -6.99 -1.74
CA SER A 176 -8.79 -5.53 -1.88
C SER A 176 -9.67 -5.15 -3.07
N VAL A 177 -9.39 -5.67 -4.26
CA VAL A 177 -10.20 -5.39 -5.46
C VAL A 177 -11.55 -6.09 -5.40
N GLY A 178 -11.60 -7.36 -4.96
CA GLY A 178 -12.86 -8.10 -4.84
C GLY A 178 -13.86 -7.43 -3.88
N MET A 179 -13.39 -6.89 -2.76
CA MET A 179 -14.24 -6.14 -1.82
C MET A 179 -14.69 -4.80 -2.41
N LEU A 180 -13.82 -4.09 -3.14
CA LEU A 180 -14.17 -2.84 -3.81
C LEU A 180 -15.29 -3.08 -4.85
N LEU A 181 -15.13 -4.07 -5.71
CA LEU A 181 -16.14 -4.44 -6.70
C LEU A 181 -17.45 -4.88 -6.04
N LYS A 182 -17.37 -5.64 -4.94
CA LYS A 182 -18.56 -6.07 -4.18
C LYS A 182 -19.28 -4.90 -3.49
N LYS A 183 -18.55 -3.91 -2.94
CA LYS A 183 -19.17 -2.66 -2.43
C LYS A 183 -19.87 -1.90 -3.54
N ALA A 184 -19.27 -1.81 -4.73
CA ALA A 184 -19.86 -1.17 -5.89
C ALA A 184 -21.13 -1.90 -6.38
N ALA A 185 -21.08 -3.22 -6.50
CA ALA A 185 -22.24 -4.03 -6.92
C ALA A 185 -23.43 -3.94 -5.95
N LYS A 186 -23.17 -3.70 -4.65
CA LYS A 186 -24.21 -3.49 -3.64
C LYS A 186 -24.70 -2.04 -3.53
N GLY A 187 -24.17 -1.11 -4.35
CA GLY A 187 -24.50 0.30 -4.29
C GLY A 187 -23.93 1.05 -3.07
N HIS A 188 -22.99 0.44 -2.33
CA HIS A 188 -22.31 1.09 -1.22
C HIS A 188 -21.16 2.00 -1.66
N LEU A 189 -20.73 1.88 -2.91
CA LEU A 189 -19.70 2.69 -3.56
C LEU A 189 -20.12 2.99 -4.98
N ASP A 190 -20.14 4.25 -5.35
CA ASP A 190 -20.34 4.65 -6.74
C ASP A 190 -19.02 4.51 -7.50
N LEU A 191 -18.87 3.43 -8.24
CA LEU A 191 -17.72 3.17 -9.09
C LEU A 191 -18.04 3.47 -10.57
N MET A 192 -19.30 3.31 -11.00
CA MET A 192 -19.67 3.42 -12.40
C MET A 192 -19.58 4.86 -12.94
N ASN A 193 -20.09 5.84 -12.19
CA ASN A 193 -20.04 7.23 -12.63
C ASN A 193 -18.60 7.75 -12.82
N PRO A 194 -17.65 7.54 -11.87
CA PRO A 194 -16.25 7.83 -12.10
C PRO A 194 -15.65 7.13 -13.32
N VAL A 195 -15.93 5.83 -13.52
CA VAL A 195 -15.46 5.09 -14.71
C VAL A 195 -15.98 5.72 -15.99
N MET A 196 -17.27 6.01 -16.07
CA MET A 196 -17.86 6.64 -17.26
C MET A 196 -17.25 8.01 -17.57
N LYS A 197 -17.05 8.83 -16.54
CA LYS A 197 -16.40 10.14 -16.67
C LYS A 197 -14.98 10.03 -17.20
N VAL A 198 -14.20 9.08 -16.69
CA VAL A 198 -12.83 8.88 -17.17
C VAL A 198 -12.79 8.35 -18.60
N VAL A 199 -13.71 7.47 -18.98
CA VAL A 199 -13.87 6.99 -20.37
C VAL A 199 -14.24 8.14 -21.32
N GLU A 200 -15.13 9.05 -20.92
CA GLU A 200 -15.51 10.23 -21.71
C GLU A 200 -14.33 11.19 -21.87
N ASN A 201 -13.59 11.47 -20.80
CA ASN A 201 -12.37 12.26 -20.85
C ASN A 201 -11.32 11.63 -21.80
N ALA A 202 -11.23 10.28 -21.80
CA ALA A 202 -10.36 9.56 -22.71
C ALA A 202 -10.74 9.79 -24.18
N LYS A 203 -12.01 9.65 -24.50
CA LYS A 203 -12.53 9.82 -25.86
C LYS A 203 -12.41 11.26 -26.36
N SER A 204 -12.56 12.24 -25.49
CA SER A 204 -12.48 13.67 -25.81
C SER A 204 -11.07 14.25 -25.78
N ASN A 205 -10.07 13.41 -25.50
CA ASN A 205 -8.67 13.82 -25.33
C ASN A 205 -8.48 14.95 -24.28
N ASN A 206 -9.33 14.94 -23.25
CA ASN A 206 -9.37 15.96 -22.21
C ASN A 206 -8.59 15.50 -20.97
N TYR A 207 -7.33 15.13 -21.18
CA TYR A 207 -6.41 14.75 -20.10
C TYR A 207 -5.37 15.82 -19.81
N GLY A 208 -4.80 15.75 -18.61
CA GLY A 208 -3.50 16.34 -18.35
C GLY A 208 -3.47 17.85 -18.20
N LYS A 209 -4.62 18.49 -17.97
CA LYS A 209 -4.61 19.91 -17.63
C LYS A 209 -4.29 20.08 -16.16
N LEU A 210 -3.22 20.83 -15.87
CA LEU A 210 -2.93 21.28 -14.52
C LEU A 210 -4.14 22.09 -14.03
N SER A 211 -4.73 21.66 -12.94
CA SER A 211 -5.93 22.28 -12.36
C SER A 211 -5.62 23.34 -11.30
N SER A 212 -4.35 23.46 -10.90
CA SER A 212 -3.92 24.39 -9.85
C SER A 212 -2.61 25.08 -10.25
N GLU A 213 -2.36 26.26 -9.67
CA GLU A 213 -1.07 26.97 -9.71
C GLU A 213 -0.18 26.58 -8.52
N SER A 214 -0.48 25.46 -7.84
CA SER A 214 0.28 25.02 -6.69
C SER A 214 1.67 24.53 -7.08
N GLU A 215 2.63 24.64 -6.16
CA GLU A 215 3.98 24.10 -6.34
C GLU A 215 3.97 22.59 -6.60
N PHE A 216 2.90 21.88 -6.21
CA PHE A 216 2.72 20.44 -6.35
C PHE A 216 1.70 20.06 -7.44
N ALA A 217 1.38 21.00 -8.35
CA ALA A 217 0.37 20.75 -9.39
C ALA A 217 0.69 19.56 -10.29
N GLN A 218 1.96 19.28 -10.55
CA GLN A 218 2.39 18.13 -11.34
C GLN A 218 2.17 16.82 -10.58
N GLU A 219 2.51 16.79 -9.30
CA GLU A 219 2.33 15.64 -8.42
C GLU A 219 0.83 15.33 -8.21
N GLU A 220 0.00 16.36 -8.02
CA GLU A 220 -1.46 16.25 -7.94
C GLU A 220 -2.03 15.66 -9.22
N LEU A 221 -1.58 16.13 -10.38
CA LEU A 221 -1.99 15.60 -11.69
C LEU A 221 -1.55 14.14 -11.86
N LEU A 222 -0.34 13.78 -11.48
CA LEU A 222 0.14 12.40 -11.57
C LEU A 222 -0.71 11.45 -10.70
N VAL A 223 -1.02 11.85 -9.46
CA VAL A 223 -1.89 11.06 -8.57
C VAL A 223 -3.28 10.91 -9.18
N GLN A 224 -3.85 11.97 -9.76
CA GLN A 224 -5.15 11.87 -10.44
C GLN A 224 -5.08 10.92 -11.66
N ASN A 225 -4.05 11.03 -12.49
CA ASN A 225 -3.87 10.13 -13.63
C ASN A 225 -3.72 8.66 -13.22
N ILE A 226 -3.05 8.38 -12.09
CA ILE A 226 -2.94 7.03 -11.53
C ILE A 226 -4.34 6.48 -11.19
N LYS A 227 -5.19 7.29 -10.55
CA LYS A 227 -6.58 6.91 -10.23
C LYS A 227 -7.40 6.68 -11.49
N ASP A 228 -7.24 7.54 -12.48
CA ASP A 228 -7.96 7.44 -13.76
C ASP A 228 -7.57 6.16 -14.51
N ILE A 229 -6.29 5.79 -14.52
CA ILE A 229 -5.82 4.52 -15.11
C ILE A 229 -6.46 3.32 -14.39
N PHE A 230 -6.52 3.34 -13.07
CA PHE A 230 -7.21 2.28 -12.30
C PHE A 230 -8.67 2.15 -12.72
N LEU A 231 -9.39 3.27 -12.80
CA LEU A 231 -10.80 3.30 -13.19
C LEU A 231 -11.01 2.80 -14.63
N LEU A 232 -10.18 3.24 -15.58
CA LEU A 232 -10.25 2.80 -16.99
C LEU A 232 -10.06 1.30 -17.11
N LEU A 233 -9.02 0.76 -16.48
CA LEU A 233 -8.71 -0.66 -16.57
C LEU A 233 -9.75 -1.51 -15.82
N THR A 234 -10.26 -1.02 -14.69
CA THR A 234 -11.36 -1.69 -13.97
C THR A 234 -12.63 -1.73 -14.82
N GLY A 235 -12.98 -0.62 -15.47
CA GLY A 235 -14.10 -0.54 -16.40
C GLY A 235 -13.95 -1.49 -17.60
N ALA A 236 -12.77 -1.53 -18.21
CA ALA A 236 -12.46 -2.41 -19.34
C ALA A 236 -12.52 -3.90 -18.92
N ALA A 237 -11.95 -4.25 -17.77
CA ALA A 237 -11.98 -5.60 -17.24
C ALA A 237 -13.43 -6.05 -16.92
N PHE A 238 -14.22 -5.17 -16.30
CA PHE A 238 -15.63 -5.46 -16.02
C PHE A 238 -16.47 -5.59 -17.30
N GLN A 239 -16.22 -4.76 -18.30
CA GLN A 239 -16.89 -4.85 -19.61
C GLN A 239 -16.58 -6.18 -20.32
N LYS A 240 -15.34 -6.67 -20.21
CA LYS A 240 -14.93 -7.92 -20.87
C LYS A 240 -15.43 -9.15 -20.11
N PHE A 241 -15.27 -9.21 -18.79
CA PHE A 241 -15.47 -10.42 -17.99
C PHE A 241 -16.75 -10.42 -17.16
N GLY A 242 -17.37 -9.26 -16.90
CA GLY A 242 -18.60 -9.16 -16.10
C GLY A 242 -18.46 -9.81 -14.73
N SER A 243 -19.39 -10.72 -14.39
CA SER A 243 -19.38 -11.51 -13.16
C SER A 243 -18.23 -12.52 -13.08
N GLU A 244 -17.65 -12.92 -14.21
CA GLU A 244 -16.55 -13.87 -14.26
C GLU A 244 -15.18 -13.23 -13.92
N LEU A 245 -15.13 -11.91 -13.75
CA LEU A 245 -13.88 -11.19 -13.42
C LEU A 245 -13.18 -11.78 -12.18
N GLU A 246 -13.94 -12.31 -11.21
CA GLU A 246 -13.37 -12.93 -10.02
C GLU A 246 -12.53 -14.18 -10.31
N ASN A 247 -12.72 -14.82 -11.46
CA ASN A 247 -11.97 -15.98 -11.93
C ASN A 247 -10.66 -15.59 -12.68
N HIS A 248 -10.54 -14.33 -13.10
CA HIS A 248 -9.37 -13.80 -13.82
C HIS A 248 -8.32 -13.23 -12.85
N GLN A 249 -7.67 -14.12 -12.10
CA GLN A 249 -6.76 -13.72 -11.00
C GLN A 249 -5.62 -12.81 -11.46
N ILE A 250 -5.04 -13.01 -12.64
CA ILE A 250 -3.95 -12.17 -13.16
C ILE A 250 -4.42 -10.72 -13.31
N VAL A 251 -5.61 -10.53 -13.87
CA VAL A 251 -6.22 -9.20 -14.02
C VAL A 251 -6.51 -8.57 -12.66
N LEU A 252 -7.09 -9.33 -11.72
CA LEU A 252 -7.37 -8.85 -10.36
C LEU A 252 -6.09 -8.45 -9.61
N LEU A 253 -5.03 -9.26 -9.70
CA LEU A 253 -3.74 -8.94 -9.10
C LEU A 253 -3.13 -7.67 -9.68
N GLY A 254 -3.20 -7.52 -11.02
CA GLY A 254 -2.74 -6.31 -11.70
C GLY A 254 -3.53 -5.06 -11.29
N LEU A 255 -4.86 -5.14 -11.25
CA LEU A 255 -5.72 -4.05 -10.76
C LEU A 255 -5.42 -3.71 -9.29
N SER A 256 -5.16 -4.72 -8.46
CA SER A 256 -4.79 -4.51 -7.07
C SER A 256 -3.45 -3.79 -6.93
N ASP A 257 -2.45 -4.15 -7.73
CA ASP A 257 -1.16 -3.45 -7.73
C ASP A 257 -1.32 -1.97 -8.08
N ILE A 258 -2.17 -1.64 -9.06
CA ILE A 258 -2.46 -0.24 -9.42
C ILE A 258 -3.24 0.46 -8.30
N LEU A 259 -4.22 -0.19 -7.67
CA LEU A 259 -4.97 0.35 -6.54
C LEU A 259 -4.05 0.65 -5.34
N ILE A 260 -3.14 -0.26 -5.01
CA ILE A 260 -2.14 -0.08 -3.96
C ILE A 260 -1.25 1.13 -4.28
N GLN A 261 -0.70 1.20 -5.51
CA GLN A 261 0.12 2.35 -5.91
C GLN A 261 -0.67 3.66 -5.85
N SER A 262 -1.95 3.66 -6.25
CA SER A 262 -2.83 4.83 -6.16
C SER A 262 -3.00 5.32 -4.72
N TYR A 263 -3.31 4.42 -3.79
CA TYR A 263 -3.50 4.74 -2.39
C TYR A 263 -2.23 5.31 -1.74
N PHE A 264 -1.08 4.68 -1.98
CA PHE A 264 0.19 5.12 -1.39
C PHE A 264 0.70 6.39 -2.05
N SER A 265 0.53 6.58 -3.36
CA SER A 265 0.89 7.82 -4.07
C SER A 265 0.12 9.03 -3.51
N GLU A 266 -1.18 8.89 -3.32
CA GLU A 266 -1.99 9.93 -2.70
C GLU A 266 -1.58 10.18 -1.24
N SER A 267 -1.34 9.12 -0.46
CA SER A 267 -0.97 9.23 0.96
C SER A 267 0.37 9.95 1.15
N VAL A 268 1.34 9.66 0.29
CA VAL A 268 2.66 10.34 0.26
C VAL A 268 2.49 11.82 -0.09
N LEU A 269 1.72 12.13 -1.13
CA LEU A 269 1.47 13.51 -1.54
C LEU A 269 0.76 14.31 -0.44
N LEU A 270 -0.31 13.78 0.14
CA LEU A 270 -1.07 14.44 1.21
C LEU A 270 -0.19 14.74 2.44
N ARG A 271 0.68 13.79 2.82
CA ARG A 271 1.64 14.01 3.91
C ARG A 271 2.63 15.11 3.59
N THR A 272 3.14 15.15 2.37
CA THR A 272 4.10 16.17 1.92
C THR A 272 3.46 17.55 1.86
N LEU A 273 2.26 17.67 1.31
CA LEU A 273 1.48 18.92 1.32
C LEU A 273 1.24 19.43 2.76
N LYS A 274 0.84 18.53 3.67
CA LYS A 274 0.63 18.88 5.08
C LYS A 274 1.92 19.34 5.75
N ASN A 275 3.05 18.71 5.46
CA ASN A 275 4.35 19.11 6.00
C ASN A 275 4.82 20.44 5.41
N HIS A 276 4.59 20.66 4.11
CA HIS A 276 4.91 21.93 3.44
C HIS A 276 4.13 23.11 4.04
N GLN A 277 2.83 22.94 4.29
CA GLN A 277 1.99 23.96 4.93
C GLN A 277 2.44 24.31 6.36
N ARG A 278 3.04 23.37 7.08
CA ARG A 278 3.56 23.57 8.44
C ARG A 278 4.90 24.29 8.53
N ALA A 279 5.54 24.56 7.39
CA ALA A 279 6.65 25.48 7.04
C ALA A 279 7.65 25.91 8.14
N HIS A 280 8.11 25.03 9.03
CA HIS A 280 9.09 25.40 10.07
C HIS A 280 10.30 24.47 10.19
N THR A 281 10.53 23.56 9.24
CA THR A 281 11.67 22.63 9.29
C THR A 281 12.34 22.48 7.93
N ASN A 282 13.66 22.43 7.91
CA ASN A 282 14.53 22.16 6.75
C ASN A 282 14.27 20.79 6.08
N PHE A 283 13.22 20.08 6.48
CA PHE A 283 12.83 18.77 5.94
C PHE A 283 11.85 18.82 4.77
N SER A 284 11.36 20.00 4.37
CA SER A 284 10.36 20.11 3.30
C SER A 284 10.88 19.65 1.93
N GLU A 285 12.08 20.04 1.54
CA GLU A 285 12.70 19.64 0.26
C GLU A 285 12.92 18.12 0.18
N THR A 286 13.49 17.51 1.23
CA THR A 286 13.69 16.06 1.27
C THR A 286 12.38 15.29 1.14
N HIS A 287 11.29 15.78 1.77
CA HIS A 287 9.99 15.17 1.62
C HIS A 287 9.44 15.30 0.19
N LYS A 288 9.67 16.44 -0.46
CA LYS A 288 9.32 16.66 -1.86
C LYS A 288 10.07 15.70 -2.77
N ASP A 289 11.39 15.59 -2.62
CA ASP A 289 12.23 14.67 -3.39
C ASP A 289 11.79 13.21 -3.21
N MET A 290 11.51 12.78 -1.97
CA MET A 290 10.99 11.43 -1.70
C MET A 290 9.63 11.21 -2.36
N THR A 291 8.75 12.22 -2.36
CA THR A 291 7.45 12.14 -3.03
C THR A 291 7.61 12.01 -4.53
N GLN A 292 8.43 12.83 -5.15
CA GLN A 292 8.66 12.80 -6.59
C GLN A 292 9.28 11.46 -7.03
N LEU A 293 10.25 10.94 -6.28
CA LEU A 293 10.85 9.65 -6.57
C LEU A 293 9.85 8.50 -6.39
N PHE A 294 9.00 8.57 -5.35
CA PHE A 294 7.95 7.57 -5.15
C PHE A 294 6.93 7.57 -6.30
N LEU A 295 6.46 8.75 -6.71
CA LEU A 295 5.51 8.89 -7.81
C LEU A 295 6.11 8.40 -9.14
N PHE A 296 7.35 8.76 -9.43
CA PHE A 296 8.06 8.26 -10.61
C PHE A 296 8.11 6.72 -10.63
N ASN A 297 8.54 6.10 -9.55
CA ASN A 297 8.61 4.65 -9.42
C ASN A 297 7.22 3.99 -9.52
N SER A 298 6.19 4.64 -8.98
CA SER A 298 4.80 4.17 -9.04
C SER A 298 4.28 4.18 -10.48
N VAL A 299 4.55 5.24 -11.24
CA VAL A 299 4.15 5.34 -12.67
C VAL A 299 4.78 4.22 -13.48
N GLU A 300 6.07 3.93 -13.30
CA GLU A 300 6.73 2.85 -14.03
C GLU A 300 6.17 1.46 -13.69
N LYS A 301 5.87 1.21 -12.40
CA LYS A 301 5.18 -0.02 -11.98
C LYS A 301 3.78 -0.15 -12.59
N ILE A 302 3.01 0.94 -12.55
CA ILE A 302 1.64 0.99 -13.09
C ILE A 302 1.64 0.77 -14.60
N LYS A 303 2.55 1.40 -15.34
CA LYS A 303 2.69 1.22 -16.78
C LYS A 303 2.89 -0.26 -17.15
N ASN A 304 3.77 -0.95 -16.44
CA ASN A 304 4.00 -2.38 -16.68
C ASN A 304 2.75 -3.20 -16.37
N LYS A 305 2.08 -2.94 -15.24
CA LYS A 305 0.85 -3.65 -14.85
C LYS A 305 -0.32 -3.35 -15.79
N ALA A 306 -0.45 -2.12 -16.23
CA ALA A 306 -1.47 -1.75 -17.22
C ALA A 306 -1.30 -2.52 -18.54
N ASN A 307 -0.06 -2.64 -19.03
CA ASN A 307 0.23 -3.43 -20.22
C ASN A 307 -0.11 -4.93 -20.03
N GLU A 308 0.24 -5.53 -18.88
CA GLU A 308 -0.13 -6.91 -18.55
C GLU A 308 -1.65 -7.13 -18.57
N ILE A 309 -2.42 -6.20 -17.98
CA ILE A 309 -3.89 -6.25 -17.94
C ILE A 309 -4.46 -6.11 -19.35
N VAL A 310 -3.99 -5.13 -20.12
CA VAL A 310 -4.47 -4.91 -21.50
C VAL A 310 -4.21 -6.14 -22.38
N LEU A 311 -3.03 -6.74 -22.28
CA LEU A 311 -2.69 -7.97 -22.99
C LEU A 311 -3.59 -9.14 -22.56
N SER A 312 -3.87 -9.27 -21.27
CA SER A 312 -4.76 -10.32 -20.74
C SER A 312 -6.20 -10.15 -21.26
N ILE A 313 -6.72 -8.92 -21.27
CA ILE A 313 -8.07 -8.62 -21.80
C ILE A 313 -8.15 -8.85 -23.31
N SER A 314 -7.08 -8.52 -24.07
CA SER A 314 -7.05 -8.59 -25.54
C SER A 314 -6.81 -9.99 -26.09
N ASN A 315 -6.08 -10.84 -25.36
CA ASN A 315 -5.67 -12.17 -25.80
C ASN A 315 -6.62 -13.29 -25.36
N ASP A 316 -7.60 -12.97 -24.53
CA ASP A 316 -8.63 -13.92 -24.13
C ASP A 316 -9.54 -14.17 -25.35
N LYS A 317 -9.14 -15.16 -26.14
CA LYS A 317 -9.95 -15.66 -27.27
C LYS A 317 -10.93 -16.67 -26.69
N ASP A 318 -12.18 -16.29 -26.57
CA ASP A 318 -13.30 -17.25 -26.60
C ASP A 318 -13.47 -17.81 -27.99
#